data_bcbf830a123984523b06a081b1921502
#
_entry.id   bcbf830a123984523b06a081b1921502
#
_cell.length_a   1.000
_cell.length_b   1.000
_cell.length_c   1.000
_cell.angle_alpha   90.00
_cell.angle_beta   90.00
_cell.angle_gamma   90.00
#
_symmetry.space_group_name_H-M   'P 1'
#
loop_
_entity.id
_entity.type
_entity.pdbx_description
1 polymer ?
#
loop_
_entity_poly.entity_id
_entity_poly.type
_entity_poly.pdbx_seq_one_letter_code
_entity_poly.pdbx_strand_id
1 'polypeptide(L)'
;MPELPFSQEQFLTDVSRIYKKNGKVIVAVSEGAQYADGRFVADSGVRDAFGHAQLGGVATTLANLAKEKIGCKVRGIEFSLLQRCAAHCASLTDVNEAYMAGEAAVLNAVDGKTDYCVGFERTNGGDYHCGVKLIKLDDVANTEKKLPREWINREGNFVTQEYLDYALPLIQGESRPPMENGLPRFAKLAKIKA
;
A
#
# COMPACT_ATOMS: atom_id res chain seq x y z
N MET A 1 7.97 3.62 8.10
CA MET A 1 7.72 4.43 6.88
C MET A 1 8.86 4.18 5.93
N PRO A 2 8.62 3.76 4.65
CA PRO A 2 9.71 3.47 3.70
C PRO A 2 10.49 4.73 3.26
N GLU A 3 9.89 5.91 3.42
CA GLU A 3 10.51 7.20 3.12
C GLU A 3 11.62 7.60 4.08
N LEU A 4 11.74 6.91 5.20
CA LEU A 4 12.75 7.16 6.23
C LEU A 4 13.62 5.94 6.44
N PRO A 5 14.93 6.13 6.68
CA PRO A 5 15.79 5.02 7.04
C PRO A 5 15.30 4.29 8.30
N PHE A 6 15.19 2.98 8.20
CA PHE A 6 14.83 2.15 9.35
C PHE A 6 15.98 2.07 10.36
N SER A 7 15.66 2.31 11.62
CA SER A 7 16.56 2.09 12.76
C SER A 7 16.03 0.98 13.66
N GLN A 8 16.78 -0.07 13.80
CA GLN A 8 16.46 -1.19 14.69
C GLN A 8 16.38 -0.73 16.16
N GLU A 9 17.29 0.15 16.59
CA GLU A 9 17.32 0.68 17.93
C GLU A 9 16.07 1.51 18.23
N GLN A 10 15.71 2.43 17.32
CA GLN A 10 14.51 3.24 17.46
C GLN A 10 13.23 2.37 17.48
N PHE A 11 13.14 1.38 16.60
CA PHE A 11 12.04 0.43 16.58
C PHE A 11 11.86 -0.28 17.93
N LEU A 12 12.95 -0.85 18.49
CA LEU A 12 12.91 -1.54 19.78
C LEU A 12 12.55 -0.59 20.93
N THR A 13 13.05 0.64 20.90
CA THR A 13 12.73 1.67 21.90
C THR A 13 11.24 2.02 21.87
N ASP A 14 10.69 2.29 20.69
CA ASP A 14 9.27 2.64 20.51
C ASP A 14 8.35 1.49 20.91
N VAL A 15 8.62 0.28 20.44
CA VAL A 15 7.84 -0.92 20.79
C VAL A 15 7.89 -1.17 22.30
N SER A 16 9.06 -1.13 22.92
CA SER A 16 9.21 -1.29 24.36
C SER A 16 8.43 -0.25 25.15
N ARG A 17 8.54 1.03 24.77
CA ARG A 17 7.86 2.14 25.42
C ARG A 17 6.35 1.98 25.40
N ILE A 18 5.80 1.67 24.19
CA ILE A 18 4.36 1.51 24.02
C ILE A 18 3.86 0.23 24.71
N TYR A 19 4.60 -0.87 24.62
CA TYR A 19 4.25 -2.12 25.27
C TYR A 19 4.22 -1.99 26.79
N LYS A 20 5.23 -1.35 27.40
CA LYS A 20 5.26 -1.08 28.84
C LYS A 20 4.09 -0.20 29.29
N LYS A 21 3.69 0.78 28.46
CA LYS A 21 2.59 1.69 28.79
C LYS A 21 1.21 1.03 28.67
N ASN A 22 0.99 0.23 27.61
CA ASN A 22 -0.35 -0.21 27.22
C ASN A 22 -0.55 -1.72 27.36
N GLY A 23 0.49 -2.50 27.66
CA GLY A 23 0.45 -3.98 27.67
C GLY A 23 0.31 -4.63 26.29
N LYS A 24 0.16 -3.82 25.24
CA LYS A 24 0.01 -4.25 23.85
C LYS A 24 0.54 -3.18 22.88
N VAL A 25 0.95 -3.61 21.69
CA VAL A 25 1.35 -2.72 20.59
C VAL A 25 1.02 -3.40 19.26
N ILE A 26 0.57 -2.62 18.30
CA ILE A 26 0.39 -3.01 16.92
C ILE A 26 1.34 -2.17 16.07
N VAL A 27 2.11 -2.84 15.22
CA VAL A 27 3.04 -2.19 14.30
C VAL A 27 2.63 -2.49 12.88
N ALA A 28 2.35 -1.46 12.09
CA ALA A 28 2.21 -1.57 10.65
C ALA A 28 3.57 -1.25 10.01
N VAL A 29 4.06 -2.14 9.16
CA VAL A 29 5.35 -2.00 8.51
C VAL A 29 5.22 -2.25 7.02
N SER A 30 5.93 -1.46 6.21
CA SER A 30 6.02 -1.65 4.76
C SER A 30 7.15 -2.61 4.42
N GLU A 31 6.94 -3.50 3.44
CA GLU A 31 8.00 -4.35 2.86
C GLU A 31 9.15 -3.51 2.27
N GLY A 32 8.86 -2.29 1.81
CA GLY A 32 9.84 -1.35 1.28
C GLY A 32 10.70 -0.65 2.33
N ALA A 33 10.59 -1.00 3.62
CA ALA A 33 11.44 -0.42 4.67
C ALA A 33 12.92 -0.77 4.45
N GLN A 34 13.78 0.26 4.44
CA GLN A 34 15.22 0.15 4.17
C GLN A 34 16.06 0.73 5.31
N TYR A 35 17.22 0.17 5.52
CA TYR A 35 18.27 0.78 6.35
C TYR A 35 18.89 2.00 5.64
N ALA A 36 19.69 2.77 6.36
CA ALA A 36 20.36 3.96 5.80
C ALA A 36 21.33 3.65 4.65
N ASP A 37 21.80 2.41 4.56
CA ASP A 37 22.67 1.91 3.47
C ASP A 37 21.90 1.40 2.25
N GLY A 38 20.55 1.53 2.25
CA GLY A 38 19.68 1.12 1.15
C GLY A 38 19.30 -0.37 1.14
N ARG A 39 19.83 -1.18 2.06
CA ARG A 39 19.39 -2.58 2.17
C ARG A 39 17.97 -2.66 2.75
N PHE A 40 17.13 -3.51 2.17
CA PHE A 40 15.81 -3.76 2.72
C PHE A 40 15.87 -4.53 4.04
N VAL A 41 14.98 -4.20 4.97
CA VAL A 41 14.88 -4.89 6.27
C VAL A 41 14.55 -6.37 6.09
N ALA A 42 13.80 -6.71 5.05
CA ALA A 42 13.40 -8.07 4.68
C ALA A 42 14.15 -8.61 3.46
N ASP A 43 15.36 -8.15 3.19
CA ASP A 43 16.16 -8.66 2.07
C ASP A 43 16.59 -10.11 2.34
N SER A 44 16.04 -11.05 1.55
CA SER A 44 16.37 -12.46 1.60
C SER A 44 17.71 -12.79 0.92
N GLY A 45 18.36 -11.81 0.26
CA GLY A 45 19.53 -12.00 -0.58
C GLY A 45 19.23 -12.60 -1.96
N VAL A 46 17.98 -13.00 -2.22
CA VAL A 46 17.54 -13.51 -3.52
C VAL A 46 17.16 -12.36 -4.45
N ARG A 47 17.53 -12.46 -5.72
CA ARG A 47 17.19 -11.50 -6.77
C ARG A 47 16.32 -12.17 -7.83
N ASP A 48 15.39 -11.43 -8.42
CA ASP A 48 14.63 -11.88 -9.56
C ASP A 48 15.46 -11.81 -10.87
N ALA A 49 14.87 -12.21 -11.99
CA ALA A 49 15.53 -12.20 -13.30
C ALA A 49 15.91 -10.79 -13.78
N PHE A 50 15.38 -9.74 -13.17
CA PHE A 50 15.64 -8.34 -13.48
C PHE A 50 16.57 -7.67 -12.46
N GLY A 51 17.09 -8.43 -11.48
CA GLY A 51 17.98 -7.93 -10.44
C GLY A 51 17.29 -7.29 -9.23
N HIS A 52 15.94 -7.31 -9.15
CA HIS A 52 15.22 -6.77 -8.01
C HIS A 52 15.32 -7.69 -6.80
N ALA A 53 15.43 -7.10 -5.60
CA ALA A 53 15.43 -7.86 -4.37
C ALA A 53 14.08 -8.58 -4.17
N GLN A 54 14.14 -9.88 -3.92
CA GLN A 54 12.95 -10.62 -3.50
C GLN A 54 12.70 -10.32 -2.02
N LEU A 55 11.72 -9.46 -1.77
CA LEU A 55 11.32 -9.05 -0.43
C LEU A 55 10.29 -10.01 0.15
N GLY A 56 10.28 -10.15 1.46
CA GLY A 56 9.26 -10.92 2.16
C GLY A 56 9.66 -11.19 3.60
N GLY A 57 8.65 -11.35 4.45
CA GLY A 57 8.88 -11.71 5.84
C GLY A 57 9.35 -10.57 6.75
N VAL A 58 9.11 -9.30 6.38
CA VAL A 58 9.48 -8.15 7.23
C VAL A 58 8.78 -8.20 8.58
N ALA A 59 7.50 -8.57 8.63
CA ALA A 59 6.79 -8.71 9.90
C ALA A 59 7.35 -9.86 10.73
N THR A 60 7.73 -10.96 10.12
CA THR A 60 8.36 -12.09 10.79
C THR A 60 9.76 -11.71 11.33
N THR A 61 10.56 -11.00 10.54
CA THR A 61 11.88 -10.51 10.94
C THR A 61 11.77 -9.60 12.17
N LEU A 62 10.90 -8.61 12.13
CA LEU A 62 10.70 -7.68 13.24
C LEU A 62 10.04 -8.33 14.46
N ALA A 63 9.15 -9.31 14.25
CA ALA A 63 8.56 -10.09 15.34
C ALA A 63 9.61 -10.90 16.10
N ASN A 64 10.52 -11.57 15.40
CA ASN A 64 11.61 -12.30 16.00
C ASN A 64 12.56 -11.38 16.77
N LEU A 65 12.90 -10.24 16.19
CA LEU A 65 13.71 -9.21 16.84
C LEU A 65 13.06 -8.71 18.15
N ALA A 66 11.78 -8.36 18.11
CA ALA A 66 11.06 -7.90 19.29
C ALA A 66 10.94 -8.98 20.36
N LYS A 67 10.70 -10.24 19.96
CA LYS A 67 10.66 -11.39 20.86
C LYS A 67 12.00 -11.59 21.57
N GLU A 68 13.09 -11.53 20.84
CA GLU A 68 14.44 -11.73 21.36
C GLU A 68 14.86 -10.60 22.32
N LYS A 69 14.65 -9.34 21.91
CA LYS A 69 15.18 -8.17 22.64
C LYS A 69 14.24 -7.64 23.73
N ILE A 70 12.94 -7.84 23.59
CA ILE A 70 11.93 -7.31 24.55
C ILE A 70 11.37 -8.44 25.42
N GLY A 71 11.41 -9.69 24.94
CA GLY A 71 10.90 -10.85 25.69
C GLY A 71 9.36 -10.96 25.68
N CYS A 72 8.66 -10.23 24.80
CA CYS A 72 7.21 -10.25 24.72
C CYS A 72 6.69 -11.31 23.74
N LYS A 73 5.40 -11.71 23.89
CA LYS A 73 4.73 -12.57 22.91
C LYS A 73 4.42 -11.74 21.66
N VAL A 74 4.95 -12.13 20.52
CA VAL A 74 4.78 -11.43 19.25
C VAL A 74 4.18 -12.35 18.19
N ARG A 75 3.45 -11.77 17.25
CA ARG A 75 2.99 -12.41 16.02
C ARG A 75 3.34 -11.52 14.83
N GLY A 76 4.10 -12.03 13.89
CA GLY A 76 4.27 -11.45 12.57
C GLY A 76 3.12 -11.89 11.66
N ILE A 77 2.45 -10.94 11.03
CA ILE A 77 1.35 -11.21 10.09
C ILE A 77 1.76 -10.63 8.75
N GLU A 78 1.98 -11.51 7.78
CA GLU A 78 2.24 -11.13 6.39
C GLU A 78 0.94 -11.24 5.60
N PHE A 79 0.42 -10.12 5.14
CA PHE A 79 -0.81 -10.14 4.33
C PHE A 79 -0.60 -10.74 2.95
N SER A 80 0.57 -10.50 2.35
CA SER A 80 0.92 -11.05 1.04
C SER A 80 -0.24 -10.93 0.03
N LEU A 81 -0.64 -12.04 -0.61
CA LEU A 81 -1.75 -12.07 -1.57
C LEU A 81 -3.12 -11.85 -0.95
N LEU A 82 -3.30 -12.08 0.35
CA LEU A 82 -4.61 -11.94 1.01
C LEU A 82 -5.18 -10.53 0.87
N GLN A 83 -4.35 -9.49 0.95
CA GLN A 83 -4.77 -8.10 0.76
C GLN A 83 -5.32 -7.82 -0.66
N ARG A 84 -4.94 -8.63 -1.66
CA ARG A 84 -5.38 -8.51 -3.06
C ARG A 84 -6.58 -9.40 -3.38
N CYS A 85 -6.90 -10.35 -2.52
CA CYS A 85 -7.95 -11.34 -2.72
C CYS A 85 -9.22 -11.05 -1.91
N ALA A 86 -9.23 -10.00 -1.10
CA ALA A 86 -10.31 -9.66 -0.18
C ALA A 86 -11.28 -8.64 -0.78
N ALA A 87 -11.90 -8.94 -1.92
CA ALA A 87 -12.86 -8.06 -2.60
C ALA A 87 -14.00 -7.57 -1.69
N HIS A 88 -14.38 -8.36 -0.67
CA HIS A 88 -15.40 -8.01 0.32
C HIS A 88 -14.93 -6.95 1.34
N CYS A 89 -13.63 -6.64 1.37
CA CYS A 89 -13.03 -5.59 2.22
C CYS A 89 -12.64 -4.35 1.42
N ALA A 90 -12.88 -4.31 0.10
CA ALA A 90 -12.60 -3.15 -0.70
C ALA A 90 -13.53 -1.98 -0.35
N SER A 91 -12.99 -0.75 -0.32
CA SER A 91 -13.83 0.44 -0.17
C SER A 91 -14.61 0.72 -1.46
N LEU A 92 -15.79 1.30 -1.34
CA LEU A 92 -16.60 1.66 -2.51
C LEU A 92 -15.92 2.75 -3.34
N THR A 93 -15.25 3.70 -2.67
CA THR A 93 -14.46 4.74 -3.33
C THR A 93 -13.40 4.13 -4.25
N ASP A 94 -12.58 3.21 -3.71
CA ASP A 94 -11.51 2.58 -4.47
C ASP A 94 -12.03 1.75 -5.67
N VAL A 95 -13.14 1.02 -5.46
CA VAL A 95 -13.78 0.24 -6.53
C VAL A 95 -14.31 1.14 -7.65
N ASN A 96 -14.96 2.25 -7.30
CA ASN A 96 -15.51 3.18 -8.29
C ASN A 96 -14.40 3.90 -9.06
N GLU A 97 -13.36 4.34 -8.38
CA GLU A 97 -12.22 5.00 -9.01
C GLU A 97 -11.42 4.04 -9.91
N ALA A 98 -11.22 2.79 -9.48
CA ALA A 98 -10.59 1.78 -10.32
C ALA A 98 -11.40 1.48 -11.58
N TYR A 99 -12.73 1.42 -11.46
CA TYR A 99 -13.62 1.25 -12.62
C TYR A 99 -13.52 2.44 -13.58
N MET A 100 -13.60 3.66 -13.07
CA MET A 100 -13.48 4.90 -13.85
C MET A 100 -12.13 4.97 -14.59
N ALA A 101 -11.04 4.58 -13.93
CA ALA A 101 -9.72 4.54 -14.56
C ALA A 101 -9.65 3.52 -15.70
N GLY A 102 -10.22 2.32 -15.50
CA GLY A 102 -10.30 1.28 -16.51
C GLY A 102 -11.15 1.69 -17.73
N GLU A 103 -12.32 2.27 -17.49
CA GLU A 103 -13.20 2.81 -18.53
C GLU A 103 -12.49 3.88 -19.35
N ALA A 104 -11.86 4.86 -18.68
CA ALA A 104 -11.11 5.92 -19.34
C ALA A 104 -9.95 5.37 -20.18
N ALA A 105 -9.24 4.35 -19.70
CA ALA A 105 -8.17 3.71 -20.44
C ALA A 105 -8.67 3.09 -21.75
N VAL A 106 -9.80 2.35 -21.69
CA VAL A 106 -10.40 1.72 -22.88
C VAL A 106 -10.90 2.77 -23.88
N LEU A 107 -11.65 3.78 -23.42
CA LEU A 107 -12.20 4.82 -24.29
C LEU A 107 -11.08 5.60 -25.00
N ASN A 108 -10.02 5.97 -24.29
CA ASN A 108 -8.89 6.66 -24.89
C ASN A 108 -8.10 5.78 -25.87
N ALA A 109 -7.95 4.48 -25.59
CA ALA A 109 -7.32 3.55 -26.52
C ALA A 109 -8.13 3.39 -27.81
N VAL A 110 -9.45 3.32 -27.72
CA VAL A 110 -10.35 3.28 -28.89
C VAL A 110 -10.28 4.58 -29.69
N ASP A 111 -10.10 5.73 -29.01
CA ASP A 111 -9.88 7.05 -29.67
C ASP A 111 -8.45 7.21 -30.23
N GLY A 112 -7.66 6.17 -30.23
CA GLY A 112 -6.30 6.16 -30.81
C GLY A 112 -5.21 6.79 -29.96
N LYS A 113 -5.46 7.04 -28.69
CA LYS A 113 -4.41 7.52 -27.77
C LYS A 113 -3.48 6.38 -27.44
N THR A 114 -2.19 6.56 -27.67
CA THR A 114 -1.12 5.61 -27.35
C THR A 114 -0.03 6.28 -26.53
N ASP A 115 0.76 5.49 -25.81
CA ASP A 115 1.86 5.95 -24.95
C ASP A 115 1.41 6.79 -23.73
N TYR A 116 0.18 6.52 -23.24
CA TYR A 116 -0.37 7.13 -22.04
C TYR A 116 -0.79 6.07 -21.02
N CYS A 117 -0.75 6.44 -19.75
CA CYS A 117 -1.51 5.78 -18.69
C CYS A 117 -2.59 6.72 -18.15
N VAL A 118 -3.60 6.12 -17.52
CA VAL A 118 -4.62 6.88 -16.79
C VAL A 118 -4.14 7.10 -15.36
N GLY A 119 -4.07 8.35 -14.94
CA GLY A 119 -3.79 8.73 -13.57
C GLY A 119 -4.98 9.41 -12.93
N PHE A 120 -5.01 9.40 -11.61
CA PHE A 120 -6.02 10.06 -10.82
C PHE A 120 -5.68 11.54 -10.60
N GLU A 121 -6.71 12.38 -10.62
CA GLU A 121 -6.61 13.80 -10.33
C GLU A 121 -7.62 14.19 -9.28
N ARG A 122 -7.13 14.43 -8.06
CA ARG A 122 -7.95 14.84 -6.94
C ARG A 122 -8.23 16.34 -7.03
N THR A 123 -9.48 16.73 -6.88
CA THR A 123 -9.84 18.15 -6.77
C THR A 123 -9.55 18.66 -5.36
N ASN A 124 -8.97 19.85 -5.28
CA ASN A 124 -8.66 20.50 -4.01
C ASN A 124 -9.88 21.32 -3.54
N GLY A 125 -10.22 21.15 -2.25
CA GLY A 125 -11.25 21.94 -1.55
C GLY A 125 -12.66 21.33 -1.59
N GLY A 126 -13.38 21.39 -0.47
CA GLY A 126 -14.71 20.83 -0.30
C GLY A 126 -14.75 19.32 -0.13
N ASP A 127 -15.85 18.71 -0.56
CA ASP A 127 -16.02 17.27 -0.52
C ASP A 127 -15.01 16.57 -1.46
N TYR A 128 -14.63 15.33 -1.09
CA TYR A 128 -13.70 14.55 -1.89
C TYR A 128 -14.27 14.24 -3.27
N HIS A 129 -13.55 14.64 -4.29
CA HIS A 129 -13.81 14.27 -5.68
C HIS A 129 -12.50 13.86 -6.37
N CYS A 130 -12.57 12.79 -7.15
CA CYS A 130 -11.48 12.31 -7.97
C CYS A 130 -11.92 12.23 -9.43
N GLY A 131 -11.11 12.78 -10.31
CA GLY A 131 -11.21 12.61 -11.75
C GLY A 131 -10.06 11.76 -12.29
N VAL A 132 -10.04 11.59 -13.59
CA VAL A 132 -8.92 10.91 -14.28
C VAL A 132 -8.32 11.82 -15.34
N LYS A 133 -7.01 11.63 -15.59
CA LYS A 133 -6.28 12.32 -16.64
C LYS A 133 -5.34 11.37 -17.34
N LEU A 134 -5.00 11.69 -18.58
CA LEU A 134 -3.93 11.00 -19.30
C LEU A 134 -2.58 11.56 -18.90
N ILE A 135 -1.63 10.68 -18.62
CA ILE A 135 -0.25 11.00 -18.29
C ILE A 135 0.63 10.24 -19.27
N LYS A 136 1.59 10.90 -19.90
CA LYS A 136 2.54 10.26 -20.81
C LYS A 136 3.34 9.21 -20.04
N LEU A 137 3.60 8.06 -20.66
CA LEU A 137 4.38 6.99 -20.04
C LEU A 137 5.79 7.45 -19.65
N ASP A 138 6.43 8.32 -20.44
CA ASP A 138 7.75 8.88 -20.15
C ASP A 138 7.78 9.69 -18.83
N ASP A 139 6.65 10.30 -18.46
CA ASP A 139 6.54 11.12 -17.23
C ASP A 139 6.37 10.27 -15.96
N VAL A 140 6.00 9.01 -16.09
CA VAL A 140 5.70 8.12 -14.94
C VAL A 140 6.63 6.91 -14.87
N ALA A 141 7.22 6.49 -16.00
CA ALA A 141 8.10 5.34 -16.04
C ALA A 141 9.33 5.57 -15.14
N ASN A 142 9.63 4.60 -14.27
CA ASN A 142 10.74 4.65 -13.32
C ASN A 142 10.73 5.85 -12.37
N THR A 143 9.59 6.50 -12.20
CA THR A 143 9.41 7.58 -11.20
C THR A 143 8.66 7.07 -9.99
N GLU A 144 9.07 7.50 -8.80
CA GLU A 144 8.44 7.14 -7.53
C GLU A 144 7.84 8.39 -6.88
N LYS A 145 6.54 8.36 -6.61
CA LYS A 145 5.88 9.40 -5.82
C LYS A 145 5.94 9.04 -4.35
N LYS A 146 6.82 9.69 -3.62
CA LYS A 146 6.99 9.50 -2.18
C LYS A 146 5.94 10.26 -1.38
N LEU A 147 5.70 9.77 -0.15
CA LEU A 147 4.91 10.49 0.83
C LEU A 147 5.64 11.79 1.24
N PRO A 148 4.98 12.97 1.25
CA PRO A 148 5.59 14.20 1.74
C PRO A 148 6.14 14.03 3.16
N ARG A 149 7.35 14.53 3.39
CA ARG A 149 8.01 14.38 4.70
C ARG A 149 7.21 15.02 5.84
N GLU A 150 6.53 16.12 5.57
CA GLU A 150 5.66 16.85 6.49
C GLU A 150 4.43 16.06 6.92
N TRP A 151 4.06 15.00 6.19
CA TRP A 151 2.98 14.09 6.55
C TRP A 151 3.41 12.96 7.49
N ILE A 152 4.68 12.92 7.83
CA ILE A 152 5.26 12.00 8.80
C ILE A 152 5.63 12.79 10.05
N ASN A 153 5.25 12.28 11.23
CA ASN A 153 5.58 12.93 12.49
C ASN A 153 7.12 13.06 12.69
N ARG A 154 7.51 13.87 13.67
CA ARG A 154 8.93 14.14 13.94
C ARG A 154 9.73 12.88 14.29
N GLU A 155 9.12 11.95 15.01
CA GLU A 155 9.72 10.69 15.43
C GLU A 155 9.82 9.66 14.29
N GLY A 156 9.16 9.89 13.14
CA GLY A 156 9.22 9.00 11.97
C GLY A 156 8.41 7.71 12.10
N ASN A 157 7.58 7.58 13.11
CA ASN A 157 6.85 6.35 13.44
C ASN A 157 5.32 6.46 13.32
N PHE A 158 4.80 7.64 12.95
CA PHE A 158 3.37 7.87 12.75
C PHE A 158 3.13 8.93 11.67
N VAL A 159 1.88 9.04 11.20
CA VAL A 159 1.45 10.03 10.22
C VAL A 159 0.79 11.23 10.89
N THR A 160 0.78 12.36 10.20
CA THR A 160 0.11 13.58 10.66
C THR A 160 -1.37 13.62 10.25
N GLN A 161 -2.10 14.64 10.68
CA GLN A 161 -3.50 14.82 10.34
C GLN A 161 -3.69 15.03 8.84
N GLU A 162 -2.77 15.72 8.19
CA GLU A 162 -2.81 15.98 6.74
C GLU A 162 -2.79 14.69 5.92
N TYR A 163 -2.03 13.67 6.37
CA TYR A 163 -2.10 12.36 5.75
C TYR A 163 -3.44 11.67 5.99
N LEU A 164 -4.00 11.78 7.18
CA LEU A 164 -5.31 11.19 7.48
C LEU A 164 -6.39 11.85 6.62
N ASP A 165 -6.38 13.17 6.49
CA ASP A 165 -7.31 13.92 5.63
C ASP A 165 -7.17 13.52 4.15
N TYR A 166 -5.96 13.20 3.73
CA TYR A 166 -5.71 12.67 2.38
C TYR A 166 -6.23 11.24 2.21
N ALA A 167 -5.99 10.36 3.17
CA ALA A 167 -6.20 8.91 3.01
C ALA A 167 -7.63 8.46 3.37
N LEU A 168 -8.27 9.10 4.38
CA LEU A 168 -9.58 8.68 4.86
C LEU A 168 -10.68 8.63 3.78
N PRO A 169 -10.77 9.56 2.83
CA PRO A 169 -11.77 9.47 1.76
C PRO A 169 -11.61 8.22 0.89
N LEU A 170 -10.39 7.73 0.72
CA LEU A 170 -10.08 6.56 -0.13
C LEU A 170 -10.61 5.25 0.43
N ILE A 171 -10.84 5.18 1.74
CA ILE A 171 -11.33 3.98 2.43
C ILE A 171 -12.82 4.09 2.81
N GLN A 172 -13.58 4.99 2.18
CA GLN A 172 -14.98 5.20 2.47
C GLN A 172 -15.91 4.32 1.61
N GLY A 173 -17.09 4.07 2.16
CA GLY A 173 -18.14 3.31 1.51
C GLY A 173 -17.90 1.80 1.55
N GLU A 174 -19.02 1.06 1.59
CA GLU A 174 -19.00 -0.40 1.59
C GLU A 174 -19.18 -0.93 0.18
N SER A 175 -18.17 -1.61 -0.35
CA SER A 175 -18.30 -2.41 -1.55
C SER A 175 -19.06 -3.69 -1.21
N ARG A 176 -20.15 -3.95 -1.93
CA ARG A 176 -20.96 -5.18 -1.77
C ARG A 176 -20.84 -6.03 -3.04
N PRO A 177 -19.74 -6.79 -3.21
CA PRO A 177 -19.59 -7.64 -4.37
C PRO A 177 -20.71 -8.68 -4.43
N PRO A 178 -21.18 -9.08 -5.62
CA PRO A 178 -22.09 -10.22 -5.74
C PRO A 178 -21.50 -11.46 -5.07
N MET A 179 -22.31 -12.17 -4.30
CA MET A 179 -21.87 -13.36 -3.57
C MET A 179 -22.52 -14.61 -4.16
N GLU A 180 -21.79 -15.69 -4.19
CA GLU A 180 -22.28 -17.02 -4.59
C GLU A 180 -21.66 -18.07 -3.68
N ASN A 181 -22.50 -18.86 -3.01
CA ASN A 181 -22.08 -19.90 -2.06
C ASN A 181 -21.10 -19.42 -0.98
N GLY A 182 -21.30 -18.19 -0.47
CA GLY A 182 -20.47 -17.60 0.58
C GLY A 182 -19.15 -16.97 0.10
N LEU A 183 -18.89 -16.95 -1.22
CA LEU A 183 -17.69 -16.36 -1.81
C LEU A 183 -18.05 -15.21 -2.77
N PRO A 184 -17.18 -14.21 -2.94
CA PRO A 184 -17.36 -13.20 -3.98
C PRO A 184 -17.44 -13.86 -5.37
N ARG A 185 -18.45 -13.49 -6.15
CA ARG A 185 -18.63 -13.97 -7.52
C ARG A 185 -17.86 -13.08 -8.48
N PHE A 186 -16.90 -13.64 -9.17
CA PHE A 186 -16.14 -12.96 -10.23
C PHE A 186 -16.77 -13.14 -11.59
N ALA A 187 -16.80 -12.07 -12.39
CA ALA A 187 -17.26 -12.13 -13.78
C ALA A 187 -16.37 -13.06 -14.61
N LYS A 188 -16.99 -13.89 -15.45
CA LYS A 188 -16.31 -14.72 -16.44
C LYS A 188 -16.68 -14.18 -17.82
N LEU A 189 -15.71 -13.55 -18.48
CA LEU A 189 -15.91 -13.06 -19.84
C LEU A 189 -15.85 -14.20 -20.86
N ALA A 190 -16.80 -14.21 -21.80
CA ALA A 190 -16.74 -15.10 -22.95
C ALA A 190 -15.59 -14.65 -23.86
N LYS A 191 -14.68 -15.58 -24.18
CA LYS A 191 -13.61 -15.35 -25.15
C LYS A 191 -14.15 -15.65 -26.54
N ILE A 192 -14.75 -14.65 -27.17
CA ILE A 192 -15.23 -14.75 -28.55
C ILE A 192 -14.05 -14.38 -29.45
N LYS A 193 -13.65 -15.32 -30.32
CA LYS A 193 -12.64 -15.02 -31.35
C LYS A 193 -13.28 -14.10 -32.39
N ALA A 194 -12.57 -13.06 -32.79
CA ALA A 194 -12.92 -12.23 -33.93
C ALA A 194 -12.78 -12.99 -35.23
#